data_814cb064b4245ec81a0b627eaee5cf43
#
_entry.id   814cb064b4245ec81a0b627eaee5cf43
#
_cell.length_a   1.000
_cell.length_b   1.000
_cell.length_c   1.000
_cell.angle_alpha   90.00
_cell.angle_beta   90.00
_cell.angle_gamma   90.00
#
_symmetry.space_group_name_H-M   'P 1'
#
loop_
_entity.id
_entity.type
_entity.pdbx_description
1 polymer ?
#
loop_
_entity_poly.entity_id
_entity_poly.type
_entity_poly.pdbx_seq_one_letter_code
_entity_poly.pdbx_strand_id
1 'polypeptide(L)'
;MQAMPKSKLELYEILLNALVDRYLTIDSLSYECGMNCVLVSKRLDFLITNGLVKENHCSKKVLYSLTSRGVAICKTFAITKRLEKMKTTIAIIDEALHTLPVLSDTEKRQKGTR
;
A
#
# COMPACT_ATOMS: atom_id res chain seq x y z
N MET A 1 -3.01 -10.15 18.39
CA MET A 1 -3.21 -10.47 17.93
C MET A 1 -3.04 -10.56 16.85
N GLN A 2 -2.85 -10.65 16.11
CA GLN A 2 -2.87 -10.87 15.18
C GLN A 2 -2.96 -11.64 14.50
N ALA A 3 -2.74 -11.63 14.25
CA ALA A 3 -3.16 -12.61 13.82
C ALA A 3 -3.02 -13.20 12.46
N MET A 4 -3.50 -12.61 11.45
CA MET A 4 -3.35 -13.11 10.09
C MET A 4 -1.97 -12.77 9.55
N PRO A 5 -1.27 -13.74 8.95
CA PRO A 5 0.01 -13.43 8.33
C PRO A 5 -0.19 -12.53 7.13
N LYS A 6 0.75 -11.63 6.93
CA LYS A 6 0.69 -10.74 5.79
C LYS A 6 1.09 -11.48 4.53
N SER A 7 0.46 -11.15 3.42
CA SER A 7 0.82 -11.71 2.13
C SER A 7 2.17 -11.16 1.69
N LYS A 8 2.80 -11.83 0.72
CA LYS A 8 4.06 -11.34 0.19
C LYS A 8 3.91 -9.93 -0.36
N LEU A 9 2.81 -9.69 -1.05
CA LEU A 9 2.56 -8.37 -1.63
C LEU A 9 2.47 -7.31 -0.56
N GLU A 10 1.81 -7.61 0.54
CA GLU A 10 1.73 -6.66 1.65
C GLU A 10 3.10 -6.36 2.24
N LEU A 11 3.94 -7.38 2.35
CA LEU A 11 5.29 -7.20 2.88
C LEU A 11 6.11 -6.31 1.96
N TYR A 12 6.01 -6.52 0.65
CA TYR A 12 6.70 -5.68 -0.31
C TYR A 12 6.22 -4.23 -0.20
N GLU A 13 4.92 -4.06 -0.09
CA GLU A 13 4.34 -2.73 0.03
C GLU A 13 4.84 -2.01 1.27
N ILE A 14 4.89 -2.71 2.40
CA ILE A 14 5.37 -2.12 3.65
C ILE A 14 6.82 -1.68 3.51
N LEU A 15 7.65 -2.53 2.92
CA LEU A 15 9.05 -2.20 2.74
C LEU A 15 9.24 -1.01 1.79
N LEU A 16 8.52 -1.00 0.69
CA LEU A 16 8.63 0.10 -0.27
C LEU A 16 8.18 1.41 0.35
N ASN A 17 7.08 1.39 1.09
CA ASN A 17 6.59 2.60 1.74
C ASN A 17 7.57 3.12 2.79
N ALA A 18 8.24 2.22 3.50
CA ALA A 18 9.22 2.63 4.49
C ALA A 18 10.41 3.34 3.87
N LEU A 19 10.68 3.05 2.60
CA LEU A 19 11.84 3.63 1.91
C LEU A 19 11.52 4.90 1.11
N VAL A 20 10.28 5.36 1.15
CA VAL A 20 9.93 6.58 0.41
C VAL A 20 10.71 7.78 0.95
N ASP A 21 11.51 8.38 0.07
CA ASP A 21 12.34 9.54 0.40
C ASP A 21 13.32 9.29 1.54
N ARG A 22 13.76 8.03 1.69
CA ARG A 22 14.64 7.67 2.79
C ARG A 22 15.70 6.68 2.35
N TYR A 23 16.78 6.67 3.12
CA TYR A 23 17.85 5.68 2.98
C TYR A 23 17.94 4.95 4.32
N LEU A 24 17.66 3.66 4.31
CA LEU A 24 17.61 2.89 5.56
C LEU A 24 18.48 1.65 5.48
N THR A 25 19.04 1.26 6.63
CA THR A 25 19.75 0.00 6.76
C THR A 25 18.74 -1.13 6.95
N ILE A 26 19.22 -2.38 6.84
CA ILE A 26 18.35 -3.53 7.11
C ILE A 26 17.79 -3.47 8.53
N ASP A 27 18.64 -3.10 9.48
CA ASP A 27 18.20 -3.03 10.87
C ASP A 27 17.09 -2.02 11.07
N SER A 28 17.23 -0.85 10.47
CA SER A 28 16.19 0.17 10.56
C SER A 28 14.90 -0.27 9.89
N LEU A 29 15.01 -0.90 8.72
CA LEU A 29 13.84 -1.43 8.02
C LEU A 29 13.14 -2.48 8.85
N SER A 30 13.93 -3.39 9.42
CA SER A 30 13.39 -4.47 10.25
C SER A 30 12.61 -3.89 11.41
N TYR A 31 13.17 -2.91 12.06
CA TYR A 31 12.53 -2.28 13.20
C TYR A 31 11.23 -1.57 12.79
N GLU A 32 11.30 -0.76 11.75
CA GLU A 32 10.14 0.03 11.34
C GLU A 32 9.01 -0.81 10.78
N CYS A 33 9.36 -1.88 10.09
CA CYS A 33 8.35 -2.72 9.44
C CYS A 33 7.85 -3.85 10.32
N GLY A 34 8.47 -4.03 11.49
CA GLY A 34 8.07 -5.09 12.40
C GLY A 34 8.35 -6.47 11.85
N MET A 35 9.41 -6.61 11.06
CA MET A 35 9.82 -7.89 10.49
C MET A 35 11.22 -8.23 10.96
N ASN A 36 11.56 -9.53 11.02
CA ASN A 36 12.92 -9.88 11.37
C ASN A 36 13.85 -9.65 10.17
N CYS A 37 15.15 -9.53 10.47
CA CYS A 37 16.12 -9.17 9.46
C CYS A 37 16.23 -10.20 8.34
N VAL A 38 16.03 -11.47 8.65
CA VAL A 38 16.09 -12.52 7.64
C VAL A 38 15.00 -12.33 6.61
N LEU A 39 13.79 -12.08 7.09
CA LEU A 39 12.66 -11.85 6.18
C LEU A 39 12.87 -10.59 5.36
N VAL A 40 13.32 -9.50 6.00
CA VAL A 40 13.58 -8.24 5.31
C VAL A 40 14.61 -8.48 4.22
N SER A 41 15.68 -9.19 4.53
CA SER A 41 16.73 -9.47 3.57
C SER A 41 16.19 -10.22 2.35
N LYS A 42 15.38 -11.24 2.58
CA LYS A 42 14.80 -12.01 1.49
C LYS A 42 13.90 -11.16 0.60
N ARG A 43 13.07 -10.33 1.22
CA ARG A 43 12.17 -9.48 0.44
C ARG A 43 12.94 -8.39 -0.31
N LEU A 44 13.98 -7.84 0.32
CA LEU A 44 14.82 -6.85 -0.34
C LEU A 44 15.53 -7.44 -1.56
N ASP A 45 16.02 -8.67 -1.45
CA ASP A 45 16.66 -9.32 -2.59
C ASP A 45 15.73 -9.37 -3.80
N PHE A 46 14.48 -9.72 -3.56
CA PHE A 46 13.48 -9.73 -4.63
C PHE A 46 13.30 -8.34 -5.21
N LEU A 47 13.18 -7.34 -4.37
CA LEU A 47 12.96 -5.97 -4.82
C LEU A 47 14.16 -5.43 -5.59
N ILE A 48 15.36 -5.77 -5.14
CA ILE A 48 16.57 -5.36 -5.83
C ILE A 48 16.67 -6.04 -7.19
N THR A 49 16.39 -7.34 -7.23
CA THR A 49 16.44 -8.09 -8.46
C THR A 49 15.49 -7.53 -9.51
N ASN A 50 14.35 -7.02 -9.06
CA ASN A 50 13.34 -6.45 -9.95
C ASN A 50 13.53 -4.96 -10.20
N GLY A 51 14.61 -4.39 -9.70
CA GLY A 51 14.94 -3.00 -10.00
C GLY A 51 14.11 -1.98 -9.26
N LEU A 52 13.51 -2.35 -8.13
CA LEU A 52 12.68 -1.45 -7.35
C LEU A 52 13.43 -0.80 -6.21
N VAL A 53 14.45 -1.47 -5.70
CA VAL A 53 15.28 -0.99 -4.61
C VAL A 53 16.73 -1.11 -5.02
N LYS A 54 17.55 -0.21 -4.54
CA LYS A 54 18.99 -0.26 -4.81
C LYS A 54 19.77 -0.20 -3.50
N GLU A 55 20.95 -0.79 -3.53
CA GLU A 55 21.88 -0.73 -2.42
C GLU A 55 22.82 0.44 -2.61
N ASN A 56 23.07 1.16 -1.53
CA ASN A 56 24.05 2.25 -1.52
C ASN A 56 25.08 1.93 -0.45
N HIS A 57 26.31 1.73 -0.88
CA HIS A 57 27.38 1.38 0.03
C HIS A 57 28.07 2.66 0.50
N CYS A 58 27.89 2.97 1.76
CA CYS A 58 28.47 4.16 2.39
C CYS A 58 29.33 3.75 3.54
N SER A 59 30.64 3.94 3.42
CA SER A 59 31.54 3.58 4.48
C SER A 59 31.36 2.10 4.86
N LYS A 60 30.96 1.84 6.08
CA LYS A 60 30.76 0.47 6.56
C LYS A 60 29.31 0.06 6.55
N LYS A 61 28.42 0.92 6.03
CA LYS A 61 27.01 0.66 6.05
C LYS A 61 26.48 0.45 4.65
N VAL A 62 25.43 -0.37 4.57
CA VAL A 62 24.69 -0.55 3.34
C VAL A 62 23.32 0.08 3.55
N LEU A 63 23.01 1.06 2.76
CA LEU A 63 21.72 1.74 2.83
C LEU A 63 20.88 1.34 1.64
N TYR A 64 19.61 1.18 1.87
CA TYR A 64 18.67 0.82 0.81
C TYR A 64 17.78 1.99 0.50
N SER A 65 17.48 2.17 -0.77
CA SER A 65 16.61 3.26 -1.21
C SER A 65 15.82 2.82 -2.42
N LEU A 66 14.76 3.55 -2.73
CA LEU A 66 13.94 3.26 -3.89
C LEU A 66 14.62 3.74 -5.16
N THR A 67 14.45 2.98 -6.23
CA THR A 67 14.78 3.44 -7.57
C THR A 67 13.59 4.24 -8.09
N SER A 68 13.75 4.86 -9.27
CA SER A 68 12.63 5.53 -9.92
C SER A 68 11.47 4.57 -10.13
N ARG A 69 11.80 3.34 -10.51
CA ARG A 69 10.80 2.31 -10.71
C ARG A 69 10.10 1.97 -9.41
N GLY A 70 10.85 1.89 -8.31
CA GLY A 70 10.27 1.64 -6.99
C GLY A 70 9.31 2.73 -6.57
N VAL A 71 9.67 3.99 -6.82
CA VAL A 71 8.79 5.11 -6.52
C VAL A 71 7.49 4.99 -7.31
N ALA A 72 7.60 4.65 -8.59
CA ALA A 72 6.42 4.51 -9.44
C ALA A 72 5.50 3.41 -8.93
N ILE A 73 6.07 2.29 -8.49
CA ILE A 73 5.29 1.18 -7.94
C ILE A 73 4.59 1.60 -6.65
N CYS A 74 5.28 2.36 -5.79
CA CYS A 74 4.66 2.86 -4.56
C CYS A 74 3.44 3.72 -4.87
N LYS A 75 3.56 4.59 -5.85
CA LYS A 75 2.44 5.44 -6.25
C LYS A 75 1.29 4.61 -6.77
N THR A 76 1.60 3.56 -7.53
CA THR A 76 0.56 2.67 -8.05
C THR A 76 -0.18 1.97 -6.93
N PHE A 77 0.55 1.48 -5.93
CA PHE A 77 -0.09 0.85 -4.78
C PHE A 77 -1.02 1.81 -4.06
N ALA A 78 -0.58 3.04 -3.86
CA ALA A 78 -1.38 4.03 -3.16
C ALA A 78 -2.67 4.32 -3.93
N ILE A 79 -2.58 4.45 -5.24
CA ILE A 79 -3.74 4.70 -6.08
C ILE A 79 -4.70 3.51 -6.03
N THR A 80 -4.16 2.30 -6.14
CA THR A 80 -4.97 1.09 -6.11
C THR A 80 -5.75 0.97 -4.80
N LYS A 81 -5.08 1.23 -3.68
CA LYS A 81 -5.75 1.19 -2.38
C LYS A 81 -6.85 2.21 -2.28
N ARG A 82 -6.60 3.41 -2.80
CA ARG A 82 -7.61 4.46 -2.76
C ARG A 82 -8.83 4.07 -3.58
N LEU A 83 -8.60 3.49 -4.75
CA LEU A 83 -9.70 3.04 -5.60
C LEU A 83 -10.53 1.95 -4.94
N GLU A 84 -9.87 1.02 -4.28
CA GLU A 84 -10.58 -0.04 -3.58
C GLU A 84 -11.44 0.49 -2.45
N LYS A 85 -10.93 1.45 -1.72
CA LYS A 85 -11.71 2.10 -0.66
C LYS A 85 -12.92 2.81 -1.23
N MET A 86 -12.75 3.48 -2.36
CA MET A 86 -13.86 4.16 -3.01
C MET A 86 -14.92 3.18 -3.47
N LYS A 87 -14.51 2.05 -4.03
CA LYS A 87 -15.46 1.03 -4.45
C LYS A 87 -16.29 0.53 -3.28
N THR A 88 -15.64 0.27 -2.16
CA THR A 88 -16.31 -0.21 -0.97
C THR A 88 -17.31 0.82 -0.46
N THR A 89 -16.90 2.09 -0.43
CA THR A 89 -17.76 3.17 0.03
C THR A 89 -18.98 3.30 -0.85
N ILE A 90 -18.79 3.24 -2.16
CA ILE A 90 -19.91 3.34 -3.11
C ILE A 90 -20.87 2.18 -2.92
N ALA A 91 -20.35 0.98 -2.72
CA ALA A 91 -21.22 -0.18 -2.50
C ALA A 91 -22.05 -0.03 -1.24
N ILE A 92 -21.46 0.49 -0.17
CA ILE A 92 -22.19 0.71 1.08
C ILE A 92 -23.29 1.74 0.90
N ILE A 93 -22.98 2.82 0.22
CA ILE A 93 -23.96 3.88 -0.03
C ILE A 93 -25.10 3.34 -0.87
N ASP A 94 -24.77 2.60 -1.91
CA ASP A 94 -25.77 2.03 -2.80
C ASP A 94 -26.72 1.12 -2.04
N GLU A 95 -26.17 0.28 -1.18
CA GLU A 95 -26.96 -0.63 -0.36
C GLU A 95 -27.87 0.13 0.58
N ALA A 96 -27.35 1.19 1.20
CA ALA A 96 -28.14 2.01 2.12
C ALA A 96 -29.32 2.66 1.38
N LEU A 97 -29.08 3.12 0.18
CA LEU A 97 -30.14 3.74 -0.61
C LEU A 97 -31.24 2.73 -0.95
N HIS A 98 -30.87 1.50 -1.19
CA HIS A 98 -31.85 0.47 -1.47
C HIS A 98 -32.72 0.13 -0.26
N THR A 99 -32.17 0.25 0.93
CA THR A 99 -32.88 -0.09 2.16
C THR A 99 -33.62 1.09 2.76
N LEU A 100 -33.50 2.26 2.17
CA LEU A 100 -34.16 3.48 2.66
C LEU A 100 -35.13 4.01 1.62
N PRO A 101 -36.35 3.50 1.60
CA PRO A 101 -37.32 3.84 0.53
C PRO A 101 -37.58 5.33 0.41
N VAL A 102 -37.62 6.02 1.53
CA VAL A 102 -37.92 7.45 1.51
C VAL A 102 -36.89 8.21 0.70
N LEU A 103 -35.63 7.88 0.90
CA LEU A 103 -34.56 8.52 0.15
C LEU A 103 -34.67 8.19 -1.34
N SER A 104 -34.96 6.95 -1.64
CA SER A 104 -35.11 6.50 -3.03
C SER A 104 -36.22 7.26 -3.72
N ASP A 105 -37.34 7.38 -3.04
CA ASP A 105 -38.48 8.08 -3.61
C ASP A 105 -38.16 9.55 -3.86
N THR A 106 -37.47 10.17 -2.93
CA THR A 106 -37.09 11.56 -3.08
C THR A 106 -36.20 11.76 -4.28
N GLU A 107 -35.27 10.88 -4.46
CA GLU A 107 -34.35 10.95 -5.59
C GLU A 107 -35.07 10.77 -6.90
N LYS A 108 -35.98 9.83 -6.94
CA LYS A 108 -36.73 9.57 -8.16
C LYS A 108 -37.54 10.80 -8.56
N ARG A 109 -38.19 11.42 -7.58
CA ARG A 109 -38.96 12.60 -7.89
C ARG A 109 -38.09 13.72 -8.40
N GLN A 110 -36.93 13.89 -7.80
CA GLN A 110 -36.03 14.94 -8.25
C GLN A 110 -35.58 14.68 -9.68
N LYS A 111 -35.29 13.44 -9.98
CA LYS A 111 -34.93 13.12 -11.35
C LYS A 111 -36.05 13.37 -12.31
N GLY A 112 -37.25 13.05 -11.88
CA GLY A 112 -38.40 13.27 -12.72
C GLY A 112 -38.66 14.72 -13.03
N THR A 113 -38.31 15.59 -12.12
CA THR A 113 -38.54 17.00 -12.29
C THR A 113 -37.51 17.66 -13.17
N ARG A 114 -36.46 16.98 -13.49
CA ARG A 114 -35.46 17.58 -14.33
C ARG A 114 -35.65 17.32 -15.75
#